data_5ffc25ffb1d421c87375c7d5f45be486
#
_entry.id   5ffc25ffb1d421c87375c7d5f45be486
#
_cell.length_a   1.000
_cell.length_b   1.000
_cell.length_c   1.000
_cell.angle_alpha   90.00
_cell.angle_beta   90.00
_cell.angle_gamma   90.00
#
_symmetry.space_group_name_H-M   'P 1'
#
loop_
_entity.id
_entity.type
_entity.pdbx_description
1 polymer ?
#
loop_
_entity_poly.entity_id
_entity_poly.type
_entity_poly.pdbx_seq_one_letter_code
_entity_poly.pdbx_strand_id
1 'polypeptide(L)'
;MSEAHPGGSRPGTRRIGVLVTGNLLGGVAVASGFAVGGLLVERIGGTSVAGLGQAAGVLGAAVAAVPLAGVAARHGRRRSLTLGYAIAVLGGALIVTAAVVSQLVVLLAGLAMFGVGQAVNLQSRYAAADGAAPASRARTMSIVIWATTIGSVAGPNLSDAADRFGSRLGLPALAGPYLVSVVSFALAGTVIALFLRPAARPSAPAPAEAGHRRTRTAGAATALRWAAAHPVARFAVVLVAVAHAMMVMVMVMTPLHMQHHGMSLRLVGVVISLHVLGMYAFSPVFGWLADRLGAVRTACAGMLMLVAAVVLGFVAASDPEGSALTALALTVLGMGWSASMISGSALLTGVAPDHVRVPLQGATDAGMNYAGAAAAALAGPILAAGGFRAVNVAAAVILVPAVVAVAVLRGGGTPAGGAGAGVGAGGRQGRAVERGAQGADTGSG
;
A
#
# COMPACT_ATOMS: atom_id res chain seq x y z
N MET A 1 -11.53 -3.57 48.06
CA MET A 1 -12.53 -3.71 46.99
C MET A 1 -12.22 -2.66 45.94
N SER A 2 -11.57 -3.07 44.87
CA SER A 2 -11.17 -2.18 43.77
C SER A 2 -12.25 -2.34 42.69
N GLU A 3 -13.01 -1.28 42.48
CA GLU A 3 -14.04 -1.24 41.44
C GLU A 3 -13.37 -1.27 40.05
N ALA A 4 -13.57 -2.37 39.34
CA ALA A 4 -13.24 -2.49 37.94
C ALA A 4 -14.21 -1.64 37.11
N HIS A 5 -13.74 -0.54 36.54
CA HIS A 5 -14.48 0.24 35.55
C HIS A 5 -14.64 -0.58 34.25
N PRO A 6 -15.88 -0.82 33.78
CA PRO A 6 -16.10 -1.55 32.54
C PRO A 6 -15.94 -0.61 31.32
N GLY A 7 -15.12 -1.03 30.35
CA GLY A 7 -15.40 -0.78 28.95
C GLY A 7 -14.94 0.51 28.30
N GLY A 8 -13.80 1.05 28.65
CA GLY A 8 -13.13 2.06 27.82
C GLY A 8 -12.28 1.38 26.71
N SER A 9 -12.75 1.27 25.48
CA SER A 9 -11.92 0.80 24.37
C SER A 9 -10.64 1.64 24.31
N ARG A 10 -9.47 0.96 24.38
CA ARG A 10 -8.15 1.60 24.30
C ARG A 10 -8.11 2.54 23.07
N PRO A 11 -7.61 3.78 23.18
CA PRO A 11 -7.66 4.78 22.10
C PRO A 11 -7.15 4.29 20.74
N GLY A 12 -6.20 3.34 20.73
CA GLY A 12 -5.67 2.70 19.53
C GLY A 12 -6.69 1.79 18.82
N THR A 13 -7.48 1.00 19.56
CA THR A 13 -8.44 0.05 18.99
C THR A 13 -9.56 0.78 18.24
N ARG A 14 -10.08 1.88 18.80
CA ARG A 14 -11.11 2.69 18.14
C ARG A 14 -10.60 3.30 16.84
N ARG A 15 -9.37 3.82 16.82
CA ARG A 15 -8.75 4.37 15.61
C ARG A 15 -8.61 3.33 14.50
N ILE A 16 -8.15 2.13 14.83
CA ILE A 16 -8.03 1.01 13.89
C ILE A 16 -9.41 0.64 13.34
N GLY A 17 -10.43 0.51 14.20
CA GLY A 17 -11.80 0.22 13.77
C GLY A 17 -12.35 1.24 12.77
N VAL A 18 -12.15 2.54 13.01
CA VAL A 18 -12.54 3.61 12.07
C VAL A 18 -11.83 3.47 10.70
N LEU A 19 -10.53 3.18 10.71
CA LEU A 19 -9.77 2.99 9.47
C LEU A 19 -10.17 1.71 8.72
N VAL A 20 -10.44 0.63 9.44
CA VAL A 20 -10.96 -0.64 8.90
C VAL A 20 -12.31 -0.42 8.22
N THR A 21 -13.26 0.25 8.90
CA THR A 21 -14.57 0.56 8.34
C THR A 21 -14.44 1.46 7.11
N GLY A 22 -13.64 2.53 7.17
CA GLY A 22 -13.37 3.40 6.03
C GLY A 22 -12.78 2.65 4.85
N ASN A 23 -11.81 1.76 5.11
CA ASN A 23 -11.15 0.97 4.06
C ASN A 23 -12.05 -0.12 3.47
N LEU A 24 -12.92 -0.73 4.28
CA LEU A 24 -13.93 -1.68 3.81
C LEU A 24 -14.91 -0.99 2.84
N LEU A 25 -15.50 0.13 3.27
CA LEU A 25 -16.42 0.91 2.44
C LEU A 25 -15.74 1.44 1.18
N GLY A 26 -14.52 1.97 1.32
CA GLY A 26 -13.70 2.39 0.18
C GLY A 26 -13.37 1.23 -0.77
N GLY A 27 -13.13 0.04 -0.24
CA GLY A 27 -12.91 -1.19 -1.01
C GLY A 27 -14.14 -1.60 -1.82
N VAL A 28 -15.33 -1.57 -1.22
CA VAL A 28 -16.61 -1.80 -1.93
C VAL A 28 -16.76 -0.81 -3.08
N ALA A 29 -16.53 0.49 -2.81
CA ALA A 29 -16.66 1.53 -3.82
C ALA A 29 -15.71 1.32 -5.00
N VAL A 30 -14.42 1.09 -4.72
CA VAL A 30 -13.39 0.87 -5.74
C VAL A 30 -13.73 -0.36 -6.58
N ALA A 31 -14.06 -1.49 -5.93
CA ALA A 31 -14.29 -2.75 -6.62
C ALA A 31 -15.57 -2.72 -7.48
N SER A 32 -16.65 -2.09 -7.01
CA SER A 32 -17.89 -1.92 -7.80
C SER A 32 -17.64 -1.10 -9.07
N GLY A 33 -16.88 0.01 -8.96
CA GLY A 33 -16.62 0.89 -10.10
C GLY A 33 -15.62 0.30 -11.10
N PHE A 34 -14.54 -0.32 -10.63
CA PHE A 34 -13.54 -0.93 -11.52
C PHE A 34 -14.09 -2.14 -12.29
N ALA A 35 -15.07 -2.87 -11.72
CA ALA A 35 -15.68 -4.01 -12.40
C ALA A 35 -16.34 -3.62 -13.74
N VAL A 36 -16.88 -2.41 -13.83
CA VAL A 36 -17.65 -1.95 -15.00
C VAL A 36 -16.99 -0.79 -15.76
N GLY A 37 -15.89 -0.25 -15.25
CA GLY A 37 -15.27 0.95 -15.81
C GLY A 37 -14.80 0.80 -17.25
N GLY A 38 -14.13 -0.30 -17.58
CA GLY A 38 -13.70 -0.61 -18.93
C GLY A 38 -14.87 -0.78 -19.91
N LEU A 39 -15.92 -1.46 -19.46
CA LEU A 39 -17.14 -1.69 -20.27
C LEU A 39 -17.89 -0.38 -20.57
N LEU A 40 -17.93 0.56 -19.60
CA LEU A 40 -18.56 1.85 -19.81
C LEU A 40 -17.76 2.72 -20.79
N VAL A 41 -16.42 2.66 -20.72
CA VAL A 41 -15.53 3.35 -21.67
C VAL A 41 -15.69 2.76 -23.06
N GLU A 42 -15.74 1.43 -23.19
CA GLU A 42 -15.99 0.73 -24.46
C GLU A 42 -17.32 1.14 -25.09
N ARG A 43 -18.37 1.20 -24.28
CA ARG A 43 -19.73 1.58 -24.74
C ARG A 43 -19.77 3.00 -25.33
N ILE A 44 -19.04 3.94 -24.76
CA ILE A 44 -19.07 5.35 -25.15
C ILE A 44 -18.02 5.66 -26.23
N GLY A 45 -16.84 5.06 -26.14
CA GLY A 45 -15.68 5.39 -26.97
C GLY A 45 -15.25 4.28 -27.95
N GLY A 46 -15.84 3.09 -27.83
CA GLY A 46 -15.47 1.92 -28.63
C GLY A 46 -14.36 1.08 -27.98
N THR A 47 -14.17 -0.13 -28.52
CA THR A 47 -13.27 -1.16 -27.95
C THR A 47 -11.81 -0.72 -27.93
N SER A 48 -11.37 0.10 -28.91
CA SER A 48 -9.97 0.56 -29.00
C SER A 48 -9.51 1.44 -27.81
N VAL A 49 -10.46 2.09 -27.14
CA VAL A 49 -10.16 2.99 -26.00
C VAL A 49 -10.56 2.40 -24.64
N ALA A 50 -11.09 1.15 -24.60
CA ALA A 50 -11.56 0.52 -23.36
C ALA A 50 -10.51 0.52 -22.25
N GLY A 51 -9.24 0.28 -22.59
CA GLY A 51 -8.11 0.31 -21.65
C GLY A 51 -7.81 1.67 -21.02
N LEU A 52 -8.27 2.78 -21.66
CA LEU A 52 -8.06 4.12 -21.10
C LEU A 52 -8.80 4.32 -19.78
N GLY A 53 -9.89 3.58 -19.55
CA GLY A 53 -10.61 3.65 -18.27
C GLY A 53 -9.75 3.24 -17.09
N GLN A 54 -9.07 2.10 -17.20
CA GLN A 54 -8.15 1.63 -16.17
C GLN A 54 -6.94 2.57 -16.03
N ALA A 55 -6.38 3.01 -17.15
CA ALA A 55 -5.24 3.93 -17.15
C ALA A 55 -5.57 5.26 -16.46
N ALA A 56 -6.75 5.84 -16.75
CA ALA A 56 -7.20 7.08 -16.11
C ALA A 56 -7.30 6.93 -14.58
N GLY A 57 -7.91 5.83 -14.10
CA GLY A 57 -8.02 5.56 -12.66
C GLY A 57 -6.65 5.44 -11.97
N VAL A 58 -5.74 4.66 -12.55
CA VAL A 58 -4.38 4.48 -12.00
C VAL A 58 -3.58 5.78 -12.03
N LEU A 59 -3.65 6.56 -13.11
CA LEU A 59 -3.00 7.86 -13.20
C LEU A 59 -3.59 8.86 -12.21
N GLY A 60 -4.91 8.87 -12.02
CA GLY A 60 -5.56 9.70 -11.02
C GLY A 60 -5.07 9.39 -9.59
N ALA A 61 -4.94 8.10 -9.25
CA ALA A 61 -4.35 7.66 -7.99
C ALA A 61 -2.90 8.13 -7.84
N ALA A 62 -2.08 8.00 -8.89
CA ALA A 62 -0.69 8.43 -8.90
C ALA A 62 -0.54 9.93 -8.68
N VAL A 63 -1.28 10.74 -9.44
CA VAL A 63 -1.25 12.21 -9.35
C VAL A 63 -1.72 12.70 -7.98
N ALA A 64 -2.74 12.07 -7.39
CA ALA A 64 -3.28 12.47 -6.10
C ALA A 64 -2.39 12.06 -4.91
N ALA A 65 -1.56 11.03 -5.03
CA ALA A 65 -0.79 10.47 -3.91
C ALA A 65 0.11 11.51 -3.22
N VAL A 66 0.85 12.31 -3.99
CA VAL A 66 1.76 13.34 -3.45
C VAL A 66 1.00 14.53 -2.83
N PRO A 67 0.02 15.15 -3.50
CA PRO A 67 -0.79 16.20 -2.90
C PRO A 67 -1.49 15.77 -1.60
N LEU A 68 -2.10 14.58 -1.58
CA LEU A 68 -2.76 14.06 -0.39
C LEU A 68 -1.79 13.80 0.75
N ALA A 69 -0.57 13.29 0.47
CA ALA A 69 0.48 13.16 1.47
C ALA A 69 0.91 14.54 2.01
N GLY A 70 0.98 15.56 1.13
CA GLY A 70 1.23 16.93 1.54
C GLY A 70 0.16 17.50 2.47
N VAL A 71 -1.12 17.23 2.19
CA VAL A 71 -2.24 17.58 3.09
C VAL A 71 -2.13 16.81 4.40
N ALA A 72 -1.81 15.51 4.36
CA ALA A 72 -1.62 14.69 5.55
C ALA A 72 -0.50 15.22 6.45
N ALA A 73 0.62 15.65 5.87
CA ALA A 73 1.76 16.21 6.60
C ALA A 73 1.44 17.55 7.28
N ARG A 74 0.68 18.43 6.60
CA ARG A 74 0.36 19.78 7.10
C ARG A 74 -0.88 19.82 7.99
N HIS A 75 -1.92 19.09 7.61
CA HIS A 75 -3.26 19.17 8.21
C HIS A 75 -3.71 17.88 8.88
N GLY A 76 -2.88 16.82 8.83
CA GLY A 76 -3.14 15.51 9.43
C GLY A 76 -3.92 14.54 8.54
N ARG A 77 -3.82 13.26 8.88
CA ARG A 77 -4.41 12.13 8.11
C ARG A 77 -5.91 12.25 7.93
N ARG A 78 -6.66 12.71 8.95
CA ARG A 78 -8.11 12.87 8.88
C ARG A 78 -8.51 13.74 7.70
N ARG A 79 -7.93 14.95 7.57
CA ARG A 79 -8.26 15.88 6.47
C ARG A 79 -7.86 15.32 5.11
N SER A 80 -6.69 14.70 5.02
CA SER A 80 -6.21 14.11 3.78
C SER A 80 -7.11 12.99 3.27
N LEU A 81 -7.45 12.01 4.12
CA LEU A 81 -8.29 10.88 3.74
C LEU A 81 -9.72 11.34 3.40
N THR A 82 -10.29 12.26 4.18
CA THR A 82 -11.63 12.83 3.89
C THR A 82 -11.66 13.56 2.56
N LEU A 83 -10.63 14.39 2.26
CA LEU A 83 -10.52 15.10 0.99
C LEU A 83 -10.42 14.13 -0.19
N GLY A 84 -9.60 13.08 -0.05
CA GLY A 84 -9.45 12.09 -1.11
C GLY A 84 -10.74 11.31 -1.39
N TYR A 85 -11.50 10.92 -0.37
CA TYR A 85 -12.82 10.33 -0.57
C TYR A 85 -13.83 11.32 -1.17
N ALA A 86 -13.80 12.60 -0.80
CA ALA A 86 -14.65 13.62 -1.42
C ALA A 86 -14.35 13.77 -2.92
N ILE A 87 -13.07 13.78 -3.32
CA ILE A 87 -12.68 13.78 -4.72
C ILE A 87 -13.20 12.53 -5.43
N ALA A 88 -13.10 11.35 -4.81
CA ALA A 88 -13.60 10.11 -5.37
C ALA A 88 -15.14 10.09 -5.54
N VAL A 89 -15.89 10.69 -4.59
CA VAL A 89 -17.35 10.90 -4.70
C VAL A 89 -17.67 11.77 -5.92
N LEU A 90 -16.97 12.90 -6.06
CA LEU A 90 -17.14 13.79 -7.23
C LEU A 90 -16.80 13.06 -8.53
N GLY A 91 -15.74 12.23 -8.53
CA GLY A 91 -15.39 11.38 -9.66
C GLY A 91 -16.49 10.41 -10.02
N GLY A 92 -17.08 9.71 -9.05
CA GLY A 92 -18.20 8.80 -9.26
C GLY A 92 -19.45 9.51 -9.80
N ALA A 93 -19.79 10.68 -9.27
CA ALA A 93 -20.89 11.51 -9.77
C ALA A 93 -20.63 11.96 -11.21
N LEU A 94 -19.40 12.35 -11.51
CA LEU A 94 -19.00 12.76 -12.86
C LEU A 94 -19.08 11.60 -13.86
N ILE A 95 -18.76 10.36 -13.45
CA ILE A 95 -18.93 9.16 -14.27
C ILE A 95 -20.40 8.92 -14.58
N VAL A 96 -21.29 9.02 -13.59
CA VAL A 96 -22.74 8.89 -13.81
C VAL A 96 -23.24 9.95 -14.78
N THR A 97 -22.83 11.21 -14.61
CA THR A 97 -23.15 12.30 -15.53
C THR A 97 -22.63 12.00 -16.94
N ALA A 98 -21.36 11.56 -17.07
CA ALA A 98 -20.75 11.20 -18.34
C ALA A 98 -21.50 10.07 -19.05
N ALA A 99 -22.00 9.08 -18.32
CA ALA A 99 -22.82 8.00 -18.86
C ALA A 99 -24.15 8.52 -19.45
N VAL A 100 -24.79 9.48 -18.78
CA VAL A 100 -26.04 10.10 -19.23
C VAL A 100 -25.81 10.95 -20.49
N VAL A 101 -24.75 11.79 -20.51
CA VAL A 101 -24.47 12.67 -21.66
C VAL A 101 -23.61 12.00 -22.74
N SER A 102 -23.20 10.76 -22.55
CA SER A 102 -22.37 9.94 -23.48
C SER A 102 -21.07 10.64 -23.90
N GLN A 103 -20.36 11.28 -22.94
CA GLN A 103 -19.16 12.05 -23.19
C GLN A 103 -17.90 11.34 -22.64
N LEU A 104 -17.04 10.84 -23.54
CA LEU A 104 -15.83 10.07 -23.18
C LEU A 104 -14.83 10.87 -22.34
N VAL A 105 -14.58 12.13 -22.69
CA VAL A 105 -13.60 12.98 -21.95
C VAL A 105 -14.06 13.20 -20.51
N VAL A 106 -15.35 13.45 -20.30
CA VAL A 106 -15.95 13.62 -18.97
C VAL A 106 -15.85 12.30 -18.18
N LEU A 107 -16.08 11.15 -18.85
CA LEU A 107 -15.93 9.83 -18.26
C LEU A 107 -14.50 9.57 -17.79
N LEU A 108 -13.50 9.82 -18.63
CA LEU A 108 -12.09 9.61 -18.27
C LEU A 108 -11.65 10.54 -17.14
N ALA A 109 -12.10 11.80 -17.13
CA ALA A 109 -11.86 12.73 -16.01
C ALA A 109 -12.51 12.21 -14.71
N GLY A 110 -13.75 11.72 -14.80
CA GLY A 110 -14.44 11.08 -13.67
C GLY A 110 -13.69 9.86 -13.14
N LEU A 111 -13.21 8.98 -14.03
CA LEU A 111 -12.44 7.79 -13.67
C LEU A 111 -11.09 8.15 -13.03
N ALA A 112 -10.42 9.19 -13.50
CA ALA A 112 -9.20 9.68 -12.86
C ALA A 112 -9.46 10.17 -11.43
N MET A 113 -10.52 10.98 -11.23
CA MET A 113 -10.91 11.41 -9.87
C MET A 113 -11.37 10.25 -8.99
N PHE A 114 -12.07 9.27 -9.57
CA PHE A 114 -12.51 8.05 -8.88
C PHE A 114 -11.31 7.22 -8.39
N GLY A 115 -10.24 7.12 -9.19
CA GLY A 115 -9.00 6.45 -8.85
C GLY A 115 -8.31 7.00 -7.60
N VAL A 116 -8.59 8.25 -7.21
CA VAL A 116 -8.12 8.84 -5.95
C VAL A 116 -8.59 8.04 -4.74
N GLY A 117 -9.79 7.43 -4.79
CA GLY A 117 -10.29 6.54 -3.74
C GLY A 117 -9.39 5.33 -3.48
N GLN A 118 -8.79 4.75 -4.53
CA GLN A 118 -7.81 3.67 -4.38
C GLN A 118 -6.53 4.17 -3.68
N ALA A 119 -6.04 5.36 -4.03
CA ALA A 119 -4.89 5.96 -3.35
C ALA A 119 -5.18 6.20 -1.86
N VAL A 120 -6.39 6.65 -1.51
CA VAL A 120 -6.83 6.85 -0.12
C VAL A 120 -6.85 5.54 0.66
N ASN A 121 -7.42 4.47 0.08
CA ASN A 121 -7.43 3.14 0.69
C ASN A 121 -6.01 2.66 1.01
N LEU A 122 -5.08 2.82 0.08
CA LEU A 122 -3.68 2.47 0.30
C LEU A 122 -2.99 3.37 1.33
N GLN A 123 -3.27 4.68 1.35
CA GLN A 123 -2.69 5.61 2.33
C GLN A 123 -3.23 5.41 3.74
N SER A 124 -4.42 4.82 3.90
CA SER A 124 -5.03 4.54 5.21
C SER A 124 -4.17 3.62 6.08
N ARG A 125 -3.35 2.73 5.48
CA ARG A 125 -2.38 1.89 6.22
C ARG A 125 -1.36 2.72 7.01
N TYR A 126 -0.90 3.82 6.44
CA TYR A 126 0.03 4.71 7.14
C TYR A 126 -0.65 5.45 8.29
N ALA A 127 -1.93 5.82 8.12
CA ALA A 127 -2.71 6.39 9.21
C ALA A 127 -2.86 5.41 10.38
N ALA A 128 -2.94 4.11 10.11
CA ALA A 128 -2.93 3.06 11.15
C ALA A 128 -1.56 2.97 11.84
N ALA A 129 -0.48 3.04 11.08
CA ALA A 129 0.89 2.98 11.60
C ALA A 129 1.25 4.16 12.53
N ASP A 130 0.70 5.36 12.26
CA ASP A 130 0.99 6.58 13.05
C ASP A 130 0.57 6.46 14.53
N GLY A 131 -0.34 5.56 14.86
CA GLY A 131 -0.81 5.33 16.25
C GLY A 131 -0.35 4.00 16.84
N ALA A 132 0.47 3.23 16.13
CA ALA A 132 0.89 1.89 16.54
C ALA A 132 2.28 1.89 17.20
N ALA A 133 2.46 1.02 18.21
CA ALA A 133 3.77 0.74 18.77
C ALA A 133 4.70 0.16 17.69
N PRO A 134 6.02 0.46 17.74
CA PRO A 134 6.97 -0.05 16.74
C PRO A 134 6.88 -1.56 16.51
N ALA A 135 6.70 -2.35 17.57
CA ALA A 135 6.63 -3.82 17.53
C ALA A 135 5.35 -4.39 16.91
N SER A 136 4.30 -3.57 16.68
CA SER A 136 3.01 -4.01 16.09
C SER A 136 2.61 -3.19 14.87
N ARG A 137 3.53 -2.39 14.34
CA ARG A 137 3.23 -1.41 13.28
C ARG A 137 2.81 -2.09 11.97
N ALA A 138 3.55 -3.11 11.54
CA ALA A 138 3.25 -3.83 10.31
C ALA A 138 1.92 -4.60 10.41
N ARG A 139 1.68 -5.25 11.54
CA ARG A 139 0.40 -5.92 11.81
C ARG A 139 -0.77 -4.94 11.79
N THR A 140 -0.62 -3.76 12.38
CA THR A 140 -1.67 -2.74 12.39
C THR A 140 -1.97 -2.22 10.98
N MET A 141 -0.94 -2.01 10.16
CA MET A 141 -1.08 -1.63 8.75
C MET A 141 -1.82 -2.73 7.95
N SER A 142 -1.44 -3.99 8.16
CA SER A 142 -1.99 -5.12 7.41
C SER A 142 -3.47 -5.39 7.73
N ILE A 143 -3.92 -5.15 8.96
CA ILE A 143 -5.34 -5.28 9.35
C ILE A 143 -6.20 -4.29 8.56
N VAL A 144 -5.72 -3.06 8.35
CA VAL A 144 -6.43 -2.05 7.54
C VAL A 144 -6.47 -2.45 6.07
N ILE A 145 -5.36 -2.98 5.53
CA ILE A 145 -5.32 -3.50 4.16
C ILE A 145 -6.24 -4.71 4.00
N TRP A 146 -6.27 -5.61 4.99
CA TRP A 146 -7.13 -6.80 4.97
C TRP A 146 -8.62 -6.46 4.84
N ALA A 147 -9.06 -5.34 5.43
CA ALA A 147 -10.45 -4.88 5.31
C ALA A 147 -10.88 -4.68 3.84
N THR A 148 -9.94 -4.38 2.95
CA THR A 148 -10.19 -4.27 1.50
C THR A 148 -10.67 -5.59 0.90
N THR A 149 -10.28 -6.76 1.47
CA THR A 149 -10.70 -8.08 0.97
C THR A 149 -12.22 -8.20 0.91
N ILE A 150 -12.91 -7.78 1.97
CA ILE A 150 -14.37 -7.84 2.05
C ILE A 150 -14.99 -6.94 0.97
N GLY A 151 -14.46 -5.74 0.82
CA GLY A 151 -14.91 -4.78 -0.19
C GLY A 151 -14.67 -5.30 -1.62
N SER A 152 -13.51 -5.90 -1.87
CA SER A 152 -13.14 -6.44 -3.20
C SER A 152 -14.01 -7.62 -3.62
N VAL A 153 -14.53 -8.39 -2.67
CA VAL A 153 -15.48 -9.48 -2.94
C VAL A 153 -16.90 -8.95 -3.06
N ALA A 154 -17.30 -8.03 -2.18
CA ALA A 154 -18.66 -7.49 -2.18
C ALA A 154 -18.95 -6.61 -3.40
N GLY A 155 -17.98 -5.80 -3.84
CA GLY A 155 -18.17 -4.82 -4.91
C GLY A 155 -18.72 -5.40 -6.21
N PRO A 156 -18.02 -6.35 -6.86
CA PRO A 156 -18.49 -6.97 -8.11
C PRO A 156 -19.84 -7.67 -7.94
N ASN A 157 -20.09 -8.33 -6.79
CA ASN A 157 -21.36 -9.01 -6.50
C ASN A 157 -22.54 -8.05 -6.36
N LEU A 158 -22.29 -6.80 -5.99
CA LEU A 158 -23.32 -5.75 -5.91
C LEU A 158 -23.58 -5.10 -7.28
N SER A 159 -22.70 -5.25 -8.26
CA SER A 159 -22.73 -4.50 -9.52
C SER A 159 -24.00 -4.78 -10.32
N ASP A 160 -24.44 -6.04 -10.44
CA ASP A 160 -25.64 -6.41 -11.17
C ASP A 160 -26.93 -5.90 -10.49
N ALA A 161 -27.02 -6.02 -9.16
CA ALA A 161 -28.16 -5.47 -8.42
C ALA A 161 -28.21 -3.94 -8.50
N ALA A 162 -27.03 -3.29 -8.45
CA ALA A 162 -26.89 -1.84 -8.58
C ALA A 162 -27.26 -1.36 -9.99
N ASP A 163 -26.92 -2.11 -11.05
CA ASP A 163 -27.25 -1.75 -12.41
C ASP A 163 -28.77 -1.86 -12.66
N ARG A 164 -29.42 -2.91 -12.14
CA ARG A 164 -30.88 -3.02 -12.15
C ARG A 164 -31.57 -1.87 -11.40
N PHE A 165 -31.01 -1.46 -10.26
CA PHE A 165 -31.52 -0.31 -9.52
C PHE A 165 -31.33 1.00 -10.29
N GLY A 166 -30.15 1.22 -10.88
CA GLY A 166 -29.85 2.38 -11.72
C GLY A 166 -30.81 2.49 -12.91
N SER A 167 -31.09 1.35 -13.57
CA SER A 167 -32.02 1.30 -14.71
C SER A 167 -33.46 1.68 -14.30
N ARG A 168 -33.90 1.35 -13.08
CA ARG A 168 -35.20 1.80 -12.55
C ARG A 168 -35.26 3.32 -12.31
N LEU A 169 -34.11 3.94 -12.08
CA LEU A 169 -33.95 5.40 -11.97
C LEU A 169 -33.77 6.10 -13.33
N GLY A 170 -33.86 5.36 -14.45
CA GLY A 170 -33.66 5.91 -15.78
C GLY A 170 -32.18 6.12 -16.18
N LEU A 171 -31.24 5.58 -15.41
CA LEU A 171 -29.82 5.69 -15.74
C LEU A 171 -29.44 4.71 -16.87
N PRO A 172 -28.45 5.08 -17.72
CA PRO A 172 -27.89 4.17 -18.69
C PRO A 172 -27.29 2.93 -18.03
N ALA A 173 -27.27 1.80 -18.75
CA ALA A 173 -26.65 0.56 -18.28
C ALA A 173 -25.17 0.81 -17.91
N LEU A 174 -24.68 0.11 -16.88
CA LEU A 174 -23.35 0.22 -16.27
C LEU A 174 -23.14 1.49 -15.43
N ALA A 175 -24.10 2.41 -15.35
CA ALA A 175 -24.02 3.58 -14.47
C ALA A 175 -24.42 3.25 -13.01
N GLY A 176 -25.30 2.24 -12.82
CA GLY A 176 -25.79 1.85 -11.49
C GLY A 176 -24.72 1.48 -10.47
N PRO A 177 -23.69 0.69 -10.80
CA PRO A 177 -22.60 0.37 -9.87
C PRO A 177 -21.87 1.59 -9.31
N TYR A 178 -21.81 2.70 -10.06
CA TYR A 178 -21.21 3.94 -9.57
C TYR A 178 -22.05 4.64 -8.52
N LEU A 179 -23.38 4.41 -8.45
CA LEU A 179 -24.19 4.88 -7.32
C LEU A 179 -23.77 4.22 -6.01
N VAL A 180 -23.53 2.90 -6.05
CA VAL A 180 -22.98 2.17 -4.89
C VAL A 180 -21.61 2.72 -4.51
N SER A 181 -20.76 2.99 -5.51
CA SER A 181 -19.44 3.56 -5.27
C SER A 181 -19.52 4.94 -4.63
N VAL A 182 -20.39 5.85 -5.11
CA VAL A 182 -20.59 7.19 -4.57
C VAL A 182 -21.05 7.13 -3.13
N VAL A 183 -22.08 6.30 -2.84
CA VAL A 183 -22.60 6.14 -1.48
C VAL A 183 -21.52 5.56 -0.55
N SER A 184 -20.81 4.53 -0.99
CA SER A 184 -19.76 3.89 -0.19
C SER A 184 -18.60 4.82 0.10
N PHE A 185 -18.12 5.61 -0.89
CA PHE A 185 -17.08 6.64 -0.66
C PHE A 185 -17.58 7.77 0.25
N ALA A 186 -18.83 8.22 0.09
CA ALA A 186 -19.42 9.23 0.95
C ALA A 186 -19.49 8.75 2.40
N LEU A 187 -19.93 7.51 2.62
CA LEU A 187 -19.95 6.90 3.96
C LEU A 187 -18.54 6.75 4.52
N ALA A 188 -17.56 6.26 3.71
CA ALA A 188 -16.17 6.14 4.13
C ALA A 188 -15.60 7.50 4.55
N GLY A 189 -15.79 8.53 3.72
CA GLY A 189 -15.36 9.90 4.01
C GLY A 189 -16.00 10.44 5.28
N THR A 190 -17.30 10.22 5.48
CA THR A 190 -18.05 10.65 6.67
C THR A 190 -17.54 9.93 7.93
N VAL A 191 -17.36 8.62 7.89
CA VAL A 191 -16.80 7.85 9.01
C VAL A 191 -15.41 8.37 9.39
N ILE A 192 -14.53 8.60 8.42
CA ILE A 192 -13.21 9.18 8.67
C ILE A 192 -13.32 10.61 9.21
N ALA A 193 -14.17 11.45 8.63
CA ALA A 193 -14.35 12.84 9.03
C ALA A 193 -14.87 12.99 10.46
N LEU A 194 -15.78 12.14 10.87
CA LEU A 194 -16.42 12.26 12.19
C LEU A 194 -15.64 11.52 13.29
N PHE A 195 -15.11 10.33 12.98
CA PHE A 195 -14.61 9.43 14.02
C PHE A 195 -13.09 9.26 14.06
N LEU A 196 -12.34 9.62 13.00
CA LEU A 196 -10.89 9.53 13.04
C LEU A 196 -10.29 10.67 13.87
N ARG A 197 -9.88 10.36 15.08
CA ARG A 197 -9.19 11.31 15.95
C ARG A 197 -7.73 11.48 15.49
N PRO A 198 -7.14 12.68 15.66
CA PRO A 198 -5.69 12.87 15.47
C PRO A 198 -4.91 11.83 16.30
N ALA A 199 -3.80 11.32 15.77
CA ALA A 199 -2.91 10.53 16.59
C ALA A 199 -2.38 11.42 17.72
N ALA A 200 -2.37 10.90 18.96
CA ALA A 200 -1.72 11.59 20.06
C ALA A 200 -0.25 11.81 19.63
N ARG A 201 0.17 13.07 19.57
CA ARG A 201 1.60 13.36 19.49
C ARG A 201 2.23 12.78 20.74
N PRO A 202 3.37 12.08 20.66
CA PRO A 202 4.14 11.79 21.87
C PRO A 202 4.27 13.12 22.62
N SER A 203 3.91 13.13 23.90
CA SER A 203 4.04 14.32 24.74
C SER A 203 5.47 14.81 24.57
N ALA A 204 5.64 16.00 24.02
CA ALA A 204 6.93 16.64 24.00
C ALA A 204 7.44 16.71 25.46
N PRO A 205 8.73 16.44 25.73
CA PRO A 205 9.30 16.79 27.00
C PRO A 205 8.98 18.26 27.30
N ALA A 206 8.74 18.59 28.58
CA ALA A 206 8.43 19.94 29.06
C ALA A 206 9.34 20.98 28.41
N PRO A 207 8.88 22.23 28.24
CA PRO A 207 9.56 23.22 27.43
C PRO A 207 10.91 23.59 28.07
N ALA A 208 11.97 22.98 27.57
CA ALA A 208 13.29 23.53 27.65
C ALA A 208 13.49 24.37 26.38
N GLU A 209 13.48 25.67 26.59
CA GLU A 209 13.96 26.76 25.73
C GLU A 209 13.43 26.87 24.29
N ALA A 210 12.73 27.98 24.11
CA ALA A 210 12.21 28.51 22.86
C ALA A 210 13.28 28.60 21.76
N GLY A 211 13.12 27.83 20.75
CA GLY A 211 13.95 27.81 19.54
C GLY A 211 13.40 26.91 18.47
N HIS A 212 12.12 26.47 18.55
CA HIS A 212 11.53 25.57 17.59
C HIS A 212 11.31 26.26 16.25
N ARG A 213 12.36 26.27 15.42
CA ARG A 213 12.15 26.26 13.97
C ARG A 213 11.10 25.18 13.69
N ARG A 214 9.89 25.57 13.35
CA ARG A 214 8.94 24.68 12.66
C ARG A 214 9.72 24.10 11.50
N THR A 215 10.19 22.87 11.62
CA THR A 215 10.88 22.17 10.53
C THR A 215 9.88 22.08 9.38
N ARG A 216 10.13 22.88 8.33
CA ARG A 216 9.30 22.87 7.12
C ARG A 216 9.25 21.41 6.64
N THR A 217 8.07 20.86 6.51
CA THR A 217 7.87 19.51 5.95
C THR A 217 8.60 19.46 4.61
N ALA A 218 9.44 18.46 4.41
CA ALA A 218 10.17 18.27 3.18
C ALA A 218 9.20 18.09 1.99
N GLY A 219 9.57 18.55 0.80
CA GLY A 219 8.84 18.23 -0.41
C GLY A 219 9.12 16.78 -0.85
N ALA A 220 8.28 16.24 -1.74
CA ALA A 220 8.42 14.86 -2.26
C ALA A 220 9.83 14.61 -2.87
N ALA A 221 10.35 15.57 -3.65
CA ALA A 221 11.68 15.46 -4.26
C ALA A 221 12.81 15.41 -3.20
N THR A 222 12.69 16.19 -2.13
CA THR A 222 13.65 16.16 -1.01
C THR A 222 13.56 14.85 -0.25
N ALA A 223 12.35 14.32 -0.07
CA ALA A 223 12.12 13.03 0.58
C ALA A 223 12.71 11.86 -0.25
N LEU A 224 12.55 11.87 -1.56
CA LEU A 224 13.15 10.87 -2.45
C LEU A 224 14.68 10.96 -2.47
N ARG A 225 15.26 12.18 -2.49
CA ARG A 225 16.73 12.37 -2.37
C ARG A 225 17.24 11.82 -1.05
N TRP A 226 16.52 12.07 0.03
CA TRP A 226 16.84 11.50 1.34
C TRP A 226 16.81 9.95 1.27
N ALA A 227 15.75 9.34 0.70
CA ALA A 227 15.65 7.90 0.58
C ALA A 227 16.76 7.31 -0.29
N ALA A 228 17.17 7.98 -1.38
CA ALA A 228 18.27 7.56 -2.23
C ALA A 228 19.61 7.45 -1.47
N ALA A 229 19.83 8.34 -0.48
CA ALA A 229 21.01 8.33 0.37
C ALA A 229 20.96 7.29 1.51
N HIS A 230 19.78 6.73 1.82
CA HIS A 230 19.59 5.80 2.94
C HIS A 230 19.25 4.39 2.42
N PRO A 231 20.14 3.40 2.54
CA PRO A 231 20.00 2.08 1.87
C PRO A 231 18.67 1.37 2.18
N VAL A 232 18.21 1.38 3.43
CA VAL A 232 16.95 0.74 3.83
C VAL A 232 15.74 1.44 3.22
N ALA A 233 15.73 2.78 3.21
CA ALA A 233 14.64 3.56 2.61
C ALA A 233 14.63 3.39 1.09
N ARG A 234 15.79 3.42 0.44
CA ARG A 234 15.94 3.16 -1.00
C ARG A 234 15.42 1.78 -1.37
N PHE A 235 15.83 0.75 -0.63
CA PHE A 235 15.32 -0.62 -0.84
C PHE A 235 13.80 -0.66 -0.72
N ALA A 236 13.22 -0.04 0.32
CA ALA A 236 11.77 -0.06 0.54
C ALA A 236 10.99 0.65 -0.58
N VAL A 237 11.47 1.81 -1.06
CA VAL A 237 10.85 2.54 -2.19
C VAL A 237 10.89 1.70 -3.46
N VAL A 238 12.07 1.13 -3.79
CA VAL A 238 12.25 0.30 -4.98
C VAL A 238 11.39 -0.96 -4.89
N LEU A 239 11.37 -1.65 -3.74
CA LEU A 239 10.59 -2.86 -3.52
C LEU A 239 9.09 -2.62 -3.78
N VAL A 240 8.53 -1.56 -3.19
CA VAL A 240 7.08 -1.24 -3.33
C VAL A 240 6.74 -0.94 -4.79
N ALA A 241 7.55 -0.13 -5.48
CA ALA A 241 7.30 0.24 -6.88
C ALA A 241 7.43 -0.97 -7.82
N VAL A 242 8.49 -1.76 -7.65
CA VAL A 242 8.80 -2.93 -8.50
C VAL A 242 7.80 -4.06 -8.30
N ALA A 243 7.46 -4.40 -7.04
CA ALA A 243 6.47 -5.42 -6.74
C ALA A 243 5.10 -5.07 -7.34
N HIS A 244 4.71 -3.80 -7.31
CA HIS A 244 3.46 -3.34 -7.90
C HIS A 244 3.50 -3.38 -9.43
N ALA A 245 4.56 -2.88 -10.05
CA ALA A 245 4.71 -2.90 -11.51
C ALA A 245 4.68 -4.33 -12.06
N MET A 246 5.39 -5.25 -11.41
CA MET A 246 5.42 -6.66 -11.76
C MET A 246 4.03 -7.30 -11.64
N MET A 247 3.33 -7.05 -10.54
CA MET A 247 1.98 -7.55 -10.31
C MET A 247 1.01 -7.03 -11.38
N VAL A 248 1.04 -5.73 -11.68
CA VAL A 248 0.15 -5.12 -12.69
C VAL A 248 0.43 -5.69 -14.07
N MET A 249 1.69 -5.83 -14.47
CA MET A 249 2.06 -6.37 -15.79
C MET A 249 1.48 -7.76 -16.03
N VAL A 250 1.63 -8.67 -15.07
CA VAL A 250 1.15 -10.04 -15.19
C VAL A 250 -0.38 -10.11 -15.09
N MET A 251 -0.95 -9.46 -14.07
CA MET A 251 -2.39 -9.50 -13.79
C MET A 251 -3.23 -8.96 -14.96
N VAL A 252 -2.81 -7.83 -15.58
CA VAL A 252 -3.60 -7.20 -16.66
C VAL A 252 -3.64 -8.07 -17.93
N MET A 253 -2.59 -8.85 -18.19
CA MET A 253 -2.52 -9.70 -19.39
C MET A 253 -3.09 -11.11 -19.18
N THR A 254 -3.29 -11.55 -17.94
CA THR A 254 -3.79 -12.90 -17.65
C THR A 254 -5.18 -13.16 -18.22
N PRO A 255 -6.20 -12.29 -18.09
CA PRO A 255 -7.52 -12.51 -18.68
C PRO A 255 -7.45 -12.70 -20.20
N LEU A 256 -6.64 -11.89 -20.87
CA LEU A 256 -6.49 -11.97 -22.32
C LEU A 256 -5.79 -13.26 -22.74
N HIS A 257 -4.73 -13.67 -22.03
CA HIS A 257 -4.08 -14.94 -22.24
C HIS A 257 -5.04 -16.13 -22.08
N MET A 258 -5.82 -16.14 -20.99
CA MET A 258 -6.79 -17.20 -20.72
C MET A 258 -7.89 -17.27 -21.81
N GLN A 259 -8.38 -16.12 -22.27
CA GLN A 259 -9.38 -16.06 -23.35
C GLN A 259 -8.82 -16.55 -24.69
N HIS A 260 -7.58 -16.22 -25.04
CA HIS A 260 -6.91 -16.74 -26.25
C HIS A 260 -6.78 -18.28 -26.24
N HIS A 261 -6.78 -18.91 -25.06
CA HIS A 261 -6.76 -20.35 -24.88
C HIS A 261 -8.17 -20.94 -24.70
N GLY A 262 -9.24 -20.20 -25.03
CA GLY A 262 -10.61 -20.66 -25.01
C GLY A 262 -11.21 -20.87 -23.61
N MET A 263 -10.57 -20.36 -22.55
CA MET A 263 -11.07 -20.47 -21.18
C MET A 263 -12.30 -19.59 -20.97
N SER A 264 -13.28 -20.09 -20.22
CA SER A 264 -14.51 -19.37 -19.96
C SER A 264 -14.29 -18.12 -19.11
N LEU A 265 -15.11 -17.08 -19.31
CA LEU A 265 -15.11 -15.87 -18.50
C LEU A 265 -15.32 -16.16 -16.99
N ARG A 266 -16.10 -17.22 -16.68
CA ARG A 266 -16.28 -17.68 -15.30
C ARG A 266 -14.97 -18.11 -14.67
N LEU A 267 -14.15 -18.87 -15.41
CA LEU A 267 -12.85 -19.35 -14.92
C LEU A 267 -11.87 -18.19 -14.76
N VAL A 268 -11.84 -17.24 -15.70
CA VAL A 268 -11.09 -16.00 -15.60
C VAL A 268 -11.46 -15.24 -14.31
N GLY A 269 -12.77 -15.12 -14.05
CA GLY A 269 -13.27 -14.48 -12.82
C GLY A 269 -12.78 -15.16 -11.54
N VAL A 270 -12.78 -16.50 -11.50
CA VAL A 270 -12.27 -17.28 -10.36
C VAL A 270 -10.78 -17.02 -10.16
N VAL A 271 -9.98 -17.07 -11.22
CA VAL A 271 -8.53 -16.85 -11.16
C VAL A 271 -8.19 -15.44 -10.66
N ILE A 272 -8.89 -14.42 -11.16
CA ILE A 272 -8.72 -13.04 -10.67
C ILE A 272 -9.15 -12.91 -9.21
N SER A 273 -10.24 -13.56 -8.81
CA SER A 273 -10.71 -13.56 -7.41
C SER A 273 -9.68 -14.19 -6.46
N LEU A 274 -9.06 -15.29 -6.85
CA LEU A 274 -7.97 -15.93 -6.09
C LEU A 274 -6.75 -15.03 -5.99
N HIS A 275 -6.40 -14.32 -7.07
CA HIS A 275 -5.34 -13.31 -7.04
C HIS A 275 -5.62 -12.20 -6.02
N VAL A 276 -6.81 -11.60 -6.09
CA VAL A 276 -7.23 -10.54 -5.16
C VAL A 276 -7.28 -11.05 -3.71
N LEU A 277 -7.70 -12.29 -3.50
CA LEU A 277 -7.63 -12.96 -2.20
C LEU A 277 -6.17 -13.07 -1.72
N GLY A 278 -5.26 -13.48 -2.59
CA GLY A 278 -3.82 -13.50 -2.32
C GLY A 278 -3.26 -12.13 -1.89
N MET A 279 -3.71 -11.06 -2.56
CA MET A 279 -3.27 -9.69 -2.24
C MET A 279 -3.68 -9.23 -0.84
N TYR A 280 -4.89 -9.55 -0.40
CA TYR A 280 -5.47 -8.90 0.78
C TYR A 280 -5.74 -9.85 1.95
N ALA A 281 -6.20 -11.08 1.70
CA ALA A 281 -6.63 -11.99 2.78
C ALA A 281 -5.47 -12.42 3.67
N PHE A 282 -4.28 -12.63 3.09
CA PHE A 282 -3.07 -13.03 3.82
C PHE A 282 -2.30 -11.86 4.43
N SER A 283 -2.75 -10.62 4.22
CA SER A 283 -2.03 -9.43 4.70
C SER A 283 -1.79 -9.42 6.23
N PRO A 284 -2.70 -9.90 7.11
CA PRO A 284 -2.42 -9.96 8.54
C PRO A 284 -1.27 -10.92 8.90
N VAL A 285 -1.13 -12.01 8.13
CA VAL A 285 -0.02 -12.98 8.31
C VAL A 285 1.31 -12.30 7.99
N PHE A 286 1.39 -11.59 6.87
CA PHE A 286 2.60 -10.86 6.48
C PHE A 286 2.92 -9.70 7.42
N GLY A 287 1.89 -9.04 7.97
CA GLY A 287 2.06 -8.01 8.99
C GLY A 287 2.66 -8.57 10.27
N TRP A 288 2.11 -9.69 10.76
CA TRP A 288 2.64 -10.40 11.92
C TRP A 288 4.07 -10.89 11.67
N LEU A 289 4.34 -11.45 10.49
CA LEU A 289 5.65 -11.92 10.09
C LEU A 289 6.69 -10.79 10.07
N ALA A 290 6.31 -9.62 9.53
CA ALA A 290 7.16 -8.44 9.48
C ALA A 290 7.49 -7.89 10.89
N ASP A 291 6.53 -7.93 11.82
CA ASP A 291 6.75 -7.50 13.20
C ASP A 291 7.61 -8.52 13.97
N ARG A 292 7.45 -9.84 13.71
CA ARG A 292 8.13 -10.90 14.46
C ARG A 292 9.51 -11.27 13.91
N LEU A 293 9.64 -11.46 12.61
CA LEU A 293 10.89 -11.85 11.95
C LEU A 293 11.69 -10.66 11.40
N GLY A 294 11.06 -9.48 11.38
CA GLY A 294 11.61 -8.26 10.81
C GLY A 294 11.19 -8.01 9.36
N ALA A 295 10.96 -6.74 9.04
CA ALA A 295 10.41 -6.33 7.75
C ALA A 295 11.34 -6.66 6.56
N VAL A 296 12.66 -6.66 6.73
CA VAL A 296 13.60 -7.04 5.64
C VAL A 296 13.47 -8.53 5.29
N ARG A 297 13.35 -9.41 6.28
CA ARG A 297 13.19 -10.85 6.03
C ARG A 297 11.86 -11.14 5.34
N THR A 298 10.79 -10.47 5.78
CA THR A 298 9.45 -10.57 5.15
C THR A 298 9.45 -10.03 3.73
N ALA A 299 10.19 -8.95 3.45
CA ALA A 299 10.42 -8.44 2.11
C ALA A 299 11.10 -9.47 1.21
N CYS A 300 12.15 -10.15 1.71
CA CYS A 300 12.82 -11.22 0.97
C CYS A 300 11.88 -12.40 0.68
N ALA A 301 11.04 -12.80 1.64
CA ALA A 301 10.02 -13.83 1.40
C ALA A 301 9.01 -13.39 0.32
N GLY A 302 8.57 -12.12 0.35
CA GLY A 302 7.73 -11.52 -0.69
C GLY A 302 8.38 -11.58 -2.07
N MET A 303 9.65 -11.19 -2.18
CA MET A 303 10.41 -11.29 -3.46
C MET A 303 10.54 -12.73 -3.95
N LEU A 304 10.78 -13.70 -3.05
CA LEU A 304 10.80 -15.12 -3.42
C LEU A 304 9.45 -15.60 -3.95
N MET A 305 8.34 -15.17 -3.33
CA MET A 305 6.99 -15.45 -3.84
C MET A 305 6.78 -14.82 -5.22
N LEU A 306 7.25 -13.59 -5.45
CA LEU A 306 7.17 -12.95 -6.76
C LEU A 306 7.97 -13.72 -7.82
N VAL A 307 9.17 -14.18 -7.50
CA VAL A 307 9.97 -15.06 -8.39
C VAL A 307 9.21 -16.35 -8.67
N ALA A 308 8.71 -17.03 -7.64
CA ALA A 308 7.93 -18.26 -7.80
C ALA A 308 6.71 -18.04 -8.70
N ALA A 309 5.98 -16.93 -8.53
CA ALA A 309 4.84 -16.59 -9.36
C ALA A 309 5.18 -16.45 -10.84
N VAL A 310 6.32 -15.81 -11.18
CA VAL A 310 6.76 -15.67 -12.58
C VAL A 310 7.18 -16.99 -13.16
N VAL A 311 7.89 -17.83 -12.39
CA VAL A 311 8.29 -19.17 -12.83
C VAL A 311 7.05 -20.02 -13.10
N LEU A 312 6.09 -20.04 -12.18
CA LEU A 312 4.81 -20.74 -12.36
C LEU A 312 4.03 -20.19 -13.57
N GLY A 313 3.97 -18.86 -13.73
CA GLY A 313 3.31 -18.24 -14.88
C GLY A 313 4.01 -18.53 -16.21
N PHE A 314 5.35 -18.59 -16.22
CA PHE A 314 6.13 -18.98 -17.40
C PHE A 314 5.84 -20.45 -17.79
N VAL A 315 5.79 -21.35 -16.81
CA VAL A 315 5.45 -22.76 -17.04
C VAL A 315 4.00 -22.91 -17.49
N ALA A 316 3.05 -22.22 -16.82
CA ALA A 316 1.63 -22.23 -17.18
C ALA A 316 1.37 -21.76 -18.62
N ALA A 317 2.17 -20.81 -19.10
CA ALA A 317 2.08 -20.31 -20.48
C ALA A 317 2.42 -21.37 -21.54
N SER A 318 2.92 -22.52 -21.13
CA SER A 318 3.27 -23.66 -22.01
C SER A 318 2.21 -24.75 -22.02
N ASP A 319 1.27 -24.68 -21.10
CA ASP A 319 0.23 -25.70 -20.90
C ASP A 319 -1.13 -25.16 -21.37
N PRO A 320 -1.70 -25.72 -22.46
CA PRO A 320 -3.01 -25.31 -22.97
C PRO A 320 -4.15 -25.51 -21.97
N GLU A 321 -4.02 -26.48 -21.05
CA GLU A 321 -4.99 -26.77 -20.00
C GLU A 321 -4.62 -26.15 -18.64
N GLY A 322 -3.54 -25.37 -18.56
CA GLY A 322 -2.89 -24.89 -17.35
C GLY A 322 -3.65 -23.86 -16.51
N SER A 323 -4.99 -23.93 -16.50
CA SER A 323 -5.83 -22.99 -15.71
C SER A 323 -5.55 -23.05 -14.21
N ALA A 324 -5.30 -24.23 -13.65
CA ALA A 324 -4.96 -24.42 -12.24
C ALA A 324 -3.58 -23.83 -11.90
N LEU A 325 -2.61 -24.02 -12.78
CA LEU A 325 -1.27 -23.46 -12.60
C LEU A 325 -1.26 -21.94 -12.75
N THR A 326 -2.04 -21.39 -13.68
CA THR A 326 -2.26 -19.94 -13.81
C THR A 326 -2.92 -19.37 -12.56
N ALA A 327 -3.93 -20.05 -12.01
CA ALA A 327 -4.59 -19.64 -10.77
C ALA A 327 -3.62 -19.64 -9.58
N LEU A 328 -2.78 -20.68 -9.47
CA LEU A 328 -1.73 -20.76 -8.45
C LEU A 328 -0.70 -19.64 -8.63
N ALA A 329 -0.20 -19.42 -9.84
CA ALA A 329 0.76 -18.38 -10.17
C ALA A 329 0.23 -16.99 -9.76
N LEU A 330 -1.03 -16.66 -10.10
CA LEU A 330 -1.64 -15.39 -9.74
C LEU A 330 -1.90 -15.27 -8.24
N THR A 331 -2.30 -16.33 -7.57
CA THR A 331 -2.49 -16.32 -6.11
C THR A 331 -1.17 -16.03 -5.41
N VAL A 332 -0.09 -16.71 -5.80
CA VAL A 332 1.26 -16.49 -5.26
C VAL A 332 1.77 -15.09 -5.61
N LEU A 333 1.46 -14.58 -6.80
CA LEU A 333 1.77 -13.20 -7.19
C LEU A 333 1.12 -12.18 -6.26
N GLY A 334 -0.17 -12.38 -5.95
CA GLY A 334 -0.91 -11.55 -4.99
C GLY A 334 -0.29 -11.59 -3.59
N MET A 335 0.06 -12.78 -3.10
CA MET A 335 0.72 -12.95 -1.81
C MET A 335 2.10 -12.28 -1.77
N GLY A 336 2.91 -12.43 -2.82
CA GLY A 336 4.22 -11.79 -2.95
C GLY A 336 4.13 -10.27 -2.98
N TRP A 337 3.14 -9.72 -3.70
CA TRP A 337 2.82 -8.30 -3.66
C TRP A 337 2.44 -7.83 -2.26
N SER A 338 1.55 -8.55 -1.58
CA SER A 338 1.09 -8.21 -0.23
C SER A 338 2.25 -8.18 0.79
N ALA A 339 3.10 -9.20 0.79
CA ALA A 339 4.27 -9.28 1.65
C ALA A 339 5.24 -8.13 1.39
N SER A 340 5.51 -7.80 0.11
CA SER A 340 6.39 -6.71 -0.31
C SER A 340 5.82 -5.34 0.05
N MET A 341 4.51 -5.14 -0.14
CA MET A 341 3.81 -3.89 0.17
C MET A 341 3.83 -3.60 1.67
N ILE A 342 3.50 -4.60 2.50
CA ILE A 342 3.43 -4.45 3.95
C ILE A 342 4.82 -4.21 4.52
N SER A 343 5.80 -5.04 4.14
CA SER A 343 7.17 -4.93 4.65
C SER A 343 7.85 -3.65 4.18
N GLY A 344 7.72 -3.27 2.90
CA GLY A 344 8.23 -2.02 2.37
C GLY A 344 7.63 -0.79 3.07
N SER A 345 6.31 -0.79 3.29
CA SER A 345 5.62 0.29 4.01
C SER A 345 6.05 0.38 5.47
N ALA A 346 6.27 -0.77 6.13
CA ALA A 346 6.76 -0.82 7.51
C ALA A 346 8.20 -0.30 7.62
N LEU A 347 9.09 -0.67 6.66
CA LEU A 347 10.45 -0.14 6.59
C LEU A 347 10.47 1.38 6.42
N LEU A 348 9.71 1.92 5.45
CA LEU A 348 9.61 3.37 5.24
C LEU A 348 9.16 4.10 6.50
N THR A 349 8.14 3.57 7.17
CA THR A 349 7.59 4.18 8.38
C THR A 349 8.56 4.08 9.57
N GLY A 350 9.39 3.01 9.60
CA GLY A 350 10.34 2.75 10.68
C GLY A 350 11.60 3.60 10.62
N VAL A 351 12.13 3.86 9.40
CA VAL A 351 13.43 4.53 9.24
C VAL A 351 13.33 6.02 8.92
N ALA A 352 12.21 6.48 8.38
CA ALA A 352 12.06 7.87 7.96
C ALA A 352 11.82 8.82 9.14
N PRO A 353 12.61 9.90 9.27
CA PRO A 353 12.38 10.94 10.27
C PRO A 353 11.03 11.64 10.04
N ASP A 354 10.45 12.22 11.09
CA ASP A 354 9.08 12.76 11.07
C ASP A 354 8.83 13.78 9.95
N HIS A 355 9.82 14.66 9.69
CA HIS A 355 9.71 15.70 8.66
C HIS A 355 9.77 15.17 7.22
N VAL A 356 10.28 13.95 7.01
CA VAL A 356 10.42 13.29 5.69
C VAL A 356 9.38 12.19 5.51
N ARG A 357 8.93 11.55 6.57
CA ARG A 357 8.11 10.31 6.55
C ARG A 357 6.88 10.43 5.67
N VAL A 358 6.02 11.39 5.92
CA VAL A 358 4.74 11.52 5.20
C VAL A 358 4.94 11.88 3.72
N PRO A 359 5.81 12.87 3.36
CA PRO A 359 6.14 13.11 1.95
C PRO A 359 6.75 11.90 1.24
N LEU A 360 7.61 11.14 1.92
CA LEU A 360 8.22 9.93 1.35
C LEU A 360 7.18 8.84 1.07
N GLN A 361 6.25 8.62 2.00
CA GLN A 361 5.14 7.68 1.80
C GLN A 361 4.31 8.06 0.57
N GLY A 362 3.94 9.34 0.44
CA GLY A 362 3.20 9.82 -0.72
C GLY A 362 3.96 9.71 -2.04
N ALA A 363 5.26 10.02 -2.02
CA ALA A 363 6.12 9.89 -3.19
C ALA A 363 6.31 8.41 -3.60
N THR A 364 6.40 7.50 -2.62
CA THR A 364 6.49 6.06 -2.86
C THR A 364 5.19 5.53 -3.47
N ASP A 365 4.03 5.94 -2.95
CA ASP A 365 2.73 5.54 -3.49
C ASP A 365 2.52 6.08 -4.90
N ALA A 366 2.93 7.32 -5.19
CA ALA A 366 2.90 7.88 -6.54
C ALA A 366 3.83 7.08 -7.47
N GLY A 367 5.07 6.85 -7.08
CA GLY A 367 6.06 6.08 -7.84
C GLY A 367 5.59 4.65 -8.13
N MET A 368 4.96 4.00 -7.17
CA MET A 368 4.34 2.69 -7.32
C MET A 368 3.27 2.70 -8.42
N ASN A 369 2.35 3.66 -8.38
CA ASN A 369 1.27 3.75 -9.37
C ASN A 369 1.80 4.14 -10.76
N TYR A 370 2.79 5.05 -10.86
CA TYR A 370 3.44 5.35 -12.15
C TYR A 370 4.15 4.13 -12.73
N ALA A 371 4.86 3.36 -11.90
CA ALA A 371 5.52 2.13 -12.32
C ALA A 371 4.49 1.08 -12.77
N GLY A 372 3.36 0.95 -12.07
CA GLY A 372 2.24 0.10 -12.47
C GLY A 372 1.61 0.53 -13.79
N ALA A 373 1.38 1.84 -14.00
CA ALA A 373 0.83 2.37 -15.25
C ALA A 373 1.78 2.12 -16.44
N ALA A 374 3.08 2.33 -16.25
CA ALA A 374 4.09 2.02 -17.27
C ALA A 374 4.14 0.52 -17.59
N ALA A 375 4.09 -0.33 -16.56
CA ALA A 375 4.04 -1.78 -16.72
C ALA A 375 2.80 -2.23 -17.50
N ALA A 376 1.62 -1.68 -17.18
CA ALA A 376 0.38 -1.96 -17.91
C ALA A 376 0.46 -1.54 -19.38
N ALA A 377 1.02 -0.35 -19.66
CA ALA A 377 1.18 0.16 -21.03
C ALA A 377 2.12 -0.71 -21.88
N LEU A 378 3.16 -1.28 -21.26
CA LEU A 378 4.14 -2.14 -21.95
C LEU A 378 3.65 -3.59 -22.06
N ALA A 379 2.75 -4.04 -21.20
CA ALA A 379 2.33 -5.43 -21.12
C ALA A 379 1.66 -5.92 -22.42
N GLY A 380 0.82 -5.11 -23.07
CA GLY A 380 0.16 -5.44 -24.33
C GLY A 380 1.13 -5.68 -25.49
N PRO A 381 2.03 -4.73 -25.82
CA PRO A 381 3.09 -4.94 -26.81
C PRO A 381 3.98 -6.16 -26.54
N ILE A 382 4.34 -6.39 -25.27
CA ILE A 382 5.15 -7.55 -24.87
C ILE A 382 4.38 -8.86 -25.11
N LEU A 383 3.09 -8.90 -24.75
CA LEU A 383 2.23 -10.06 -25.00
C LEU A 383 2.12 -10.35 -26.51
N ALA A 384 1.93 -9.31 -27.32
CA ALA A 384 1.84 -9.43 -28.78
C ALA A 384 3.12 -9.96 -29.43
N ALA A 385 4.30 -9.54 -28.90
CA ALA A 385 5.59 -9.92 -29.44
C ALA A 385 6.06 -11.34 -29.05
N GLY A 386 5.72 -11.82 -27.85
CA GLY A 386 6.27 -13.09 -27.34
C GLY A 386 5.34 -13.88 -26.43
N GLY A 387 4.03 -13.59 -26.47
CA GLY A 387 3.02 -14.27 -25.67
C GLY A 387 3.18 -14.06 -24.17
N PHE A 388 2.47 -14.86 -23.40
CA PHE A 388 2.46 -14.76 -21.94
C PHE A 388 3.79 -15.14 -21.29
N ARG A 389 4.63 -15.95 -21.98
CA ARG A 389 6.00 -16.22 -21.54
C ARG A 389 6.83 -14.94 -21.50
N ALA A 390 6.77 -14.11 -22.56
CA ALA A 390 7.50 -12.85 -22.61
C ALA A 390 7.03 -11.87 -21.51
N VAL A 391 5.75 -11.85 -21.20
CA VAL A 391 5.19 -11.05 -20.08
C VAL A 391 5.82 -11.48 -18.75
N ASN A 392 5.92 -12.79 -18.49
CA ASN A 392 6.54 -13.29 -17.26
C ASN A 392 8.04 -13.00 -17.21
N VAL A 393 8.77 -13.12 -18.33
CA VAL A 393 10.18 -12.75 -18.42
C VAL A 393 10.38 -11.26 -18.14
N ALA A 394 9.56 -10.39 -18.74
CA ALA A 394 9.62 -8.96 -18.49
C ALA A 394 9.32 -8.63 -17.02
N ALA A 395 8.34 -9.31 -16.41
CA ALA A 395 8.05 -9.19 -14.99
C ALA A 395 9.23 -9.61 -14.10
N ALA A 396 9.97 -10.67 -14.48
CA ALA A 396 11.20 -11.07 -13.79
C ALA A 396 12.30 -9.99 -13.89
N VAL A 397 12.46 -9.37 -15.05
CA VAL A 397 13.42 -8.26 -15.26
C VAL A 397 13.05 -7.05 -14.38
N ILE A 398 11.76 -6.73 -14.25
CA ILE A 398 11.28 -5.65 -13.35
C ILE A 398 11.71 -5.89 -11.91
N LEU A 399 11.84 -7.13 -11.45
CA LEU A 399 12.22 -7.45 -10.07
C LEU A 399 13.73 -7.23 -9.78
N VAL A 400 14.59 -7.21 -10.81
CA VAL A 400 16.05 -7.11 -10.66
C VAL A 400 16.50 -5.93 -9.79
N PRO A 401 15.98 -4.69 -9.94
CA PRO A 401 16.38 -3.57 -9.09
C PRO A 401 16.15 -3.82 -7.59
N ALA A 402 15.07 -4.53 -7.21
CA ALA A 402 14.80 -4.85 -5.81
C ALA A 402 15.78 -5.91 -5.27
N VAL A 403 16.12 -6.91 -6.08
CA VAL A 403 17.13 -7.93 -5.75
C VAL A 403 18.50 -7.29 -5.55
N VAL A 404 18.91 -6.39 -6.46
CA VAL A 404 20.17 -5.63 -6.32
C VAL A 404 20.15 -4.78 -5.06
N ALA A 405 19.05 -4.06 -4.80
CA ALA A 405 18.95 -3.19 -3.63
C ALA A 405 19.07 -3.96 -2.30
N VAL A 406 18.49 -5.16 -2.19
CA VAL A 406 18.63 -5.99 -0.98
C VAL A 406 20.02 -6.63 -0.87
N ALA A 407 20.66 -6.99 -1.99
CA ALA A 407 22.03 -7.50 -1.98
C ALA A 407 23.01 -6.44 -1.47
N VAL A 408 22.89 -5.20 -1.96
CA VAL A 408 23.67 -4.06 -1.48
C VAL A 408 23.41 -3.78 0.00
N LEU A 409 22.16 -3.88 0.46
CA LEU A 409 21.80 -3.69 1.87
C LEU A 409 22.50 -4.73 2.76
N ARG A 410 22.60 -5.98 2.31
CA ARG A 410 23.28 -7.07 3.06
C ARG A 410 24.81 -7.00 2.97
N GLY A 411 25.34 -6.62 1.83
CA GLY A 411 26.80 -6.50 1.60
C GLY A 411 27.44 -5.31 2.35
N GLY A 412 26.70 -4.22 2.57
CA GLY A 412 27.16 -3.06 3.34
C GLY A 412 27.15 -3.26 4.86
N GLY A 413 26.65 -4.39 5.36
CA GLY A 413 26.53 -4.71 6.78
C GLY A 413 27.64 -5.60 7.37
N THR A 414 28.73 -5.90 6.64
CA THR A 414 29.92 -6.52 7.24
C THR A 414 30.89 -5.43 7.70
N PRO A 415 31.00 -5.11 9.00
CA PRO A 415 32.17 -4.47 9.50
C PRO A 415 33.31 -5.45 9.28
N ALA A 416 34.36 -5.00 8.63
CA ALA A 416 35.64 -5.71 8.58
C ALA A 416 35.97 -6.15 10.02
N GLY A 417 35.87 -7.44 10.25
CA GLY A 417 36.21 -8.09 11.51
C GLY A 417 37.64 -7.76 11.88
N GLY A 418 37.78 -7.37 13.10
CA GLY A 418 38.96 -6.93 13.75
C GLY A 418 40.25 -7.66 13.41
N ALA A 419 41.22 -6.89 12.99
CA ALA A 419 42.61 -7.23 13.19
C ALA A 419 42.84 -7.36 14.70
N GLY A 420 43.22 -8.53 15.13
CA GLY A 420 43.65 -8.81 16.48
C GLY A 420 44.78 -7.87 16.89
N ALA A 421 44.61 -7.18 17.98
CA ALA A 421 45.68 -6.55 18.70
C ALA A 421 45.91 -7.34 19.98
N GLY A 422 47.17 -7.76 20.07
CA GLY A 422 47.74 -8.73 20.98
C GLY A 422 47.49 -8.47 22.47
N VAL A 423 47.43 -9.56 23.11
CA VAL A 423 47.63 -9.74 24.55
C VAL A 423 49.01 -9.17 24.94
N GLY A 424 49.02 -8.12 25.75
CA GLY A 424 50.15 -7.63 26.51
C GLY A 424 49.88 -7.89 27.99
N ALA A 425 50.45 -8.96 28.49
CA ALA A 425 50.51 -9.22 29.92
C ALA A 425 51.53 -8.28 30.58
N GLY A 426 51.23 -7.78 31.76
CA GLY A 426 52.25 -7.19 32.61
C GLY A 426 51.72 -6.25 33.70
N GLY A 427 51.82 -6.63 34.94
CA GLY A 427 52.01 -5.67 36.02
C GLY A 427 51.04 -5.76 37.22
N ARG A 428 51.23 -6.77 38.05
CA ARG A 428 50.87 -6.69 39.50
C ARG A 428 51.70 -5.61 40.16
N GLN A 429 51.11 -4.87 41.10
CA GLN A 429 51.62 -4.26 42.37
C GLN A 429 50.78 -3.01 42.59
N GLY A 430 50.29 -2.60 43.77
CA GLY A 430 50.59 -3.03 45.11
C GLY A 430 49.49 -2.44 46.00
N ARG A 431 49.21 -3.16 47.03
CA ARG A 431 48.45 -2.75 48.22
C ARG A 431 49.20 -1.63 48.97
N ALA A 432 48.52 -0.57 49.40
CA ALA A 432 48.85 0.12 50.62
C ALA A 432 47.57 0.62 51.28
N VAL A 433 47.40 0.11 52.41
CA VAL A 433 46.60 0.44 53.56
C VAL A 433 47.11 1.76 54.12
N GLU A 434 46.21 2.68 54.50
CA GLU A 434 46.39 3.48 55.68
C GLU A 434 45.05 3.88 56.29
N ARG A 435 44.92 3.49 57.54
CA ARG A 435 43.92 3.90 58.55
C ARG A 435 44.42 5.15 59.25
N GLY A 436 43.54 5.90 59.76
CA GLY A 436 43.79 6.86 60.86
C GLY A 436 42.99 8.12 60.59
N ALA A 437 42.24 8.61 61.40
CA ALA A 437 41.89 8.59 62.79
C ALA A 437 41.21 9.93 63.06
N GLN A 438 40.05 9.90 63.66
CA GLN A 438 39.61 10.64 64.84
C GLN A 438 39.93 12.11 64.96
N GLY A 439 38.90 12.86 65.33
CA GLY A 439 38.94 14.10 66.17
C GLY A 439 37.76 14.98 65.75
N ALA A 440 36.55 14.92 66.34
CA ALA A 440 36.18 15.65 67.59
C ALA A 440 36.62 17.14 67.57
N ASP A 441 35.69 18.05 67.44
CA ASP A 441 35.23 18.80 68.64
C ASP A 441 34.29 19.95 68.24
N THR A 442 33.20 20.08 68.94
CA THR A 442 32.51 21.21 69.55
C THR A 442 32.50 22.57 68.85
N GLY A 443 31.34 23.20 68.72
CA GLY A 443 30.98 24.28 69.56
C GLY A 443 30.39 25.51 68.86
N SER A 444 29.13 25.72 69.17
CA SER A 444 28.51 27.04 69.41
C SER A 444 28.60 28.14 68.36
N GLY A 445 27.43 28.63 68.06
CA GLY A 445 27.16 29.91 67.47
C GLY A 445 25.81 29.97 66.82
#